data_04b58822697eac68247570922e3a4393
#
_entry.id   04b58822697eac68247570922e3a4393
#
_cell.length_a   1.000
_cell.length_b   1.000
_cell.length_c   1.000
_cell.angle_alpha   90.00
_cell.angle_beta   90.00
_cell.angle_gamma   90.00
#
_symmetry.space_group_name_H-M   'P 1'
#
loop_
_entity.id
_entity.type
_entity.pdbx_description
1 polymer ?
#
loop_
_entity_poly.entity_id
_entity_poly.type
_entity_poly.pdbx_seq_one_letter_code
_entity_poly.pdbx_strand_id
1 'polypeptide(L)'
;FELIERQGVTHTALVPPLALVWLEAAQARGRGLAPLQLLQVGGAKLSYEAARRIEPVLGCRLQQVFGMAEGLICYTDPEDPPQRVLHTQGRPLSPADEIRVVDEHDQPVPVGQVGQLLTRGPYTIRGYYRYPEHNAQAFTADGFYRTGDRVMLTADGYLMVEGRDKDLINRGGEKIAAEEVENLLLSHPAVADIALVAMPDAFLGERTCAFVIPRGTAPRAPELLRHLRAQGLAAFKLPDRFEFIPAFPQTGVGKVSRKHLREAIQALYFGAQAEPLEGSGARG
;
A
#
# COMPACT_ATOMS: atom_id res chain seq x y z
N PHE A 1 -19.72 -11.16 -11.79
CA PHE A 1 -19.83 -12.57 -11.37
C PHE A 1 -20.59 -13.42 -12.41
N GLU A 2 -21.75 -12.98 -12.88
CA GLU A 2 -22.52 -13.71 -13.93
C GLU A 2 -21.70 -14.04 -15.17
N LEU A 3 -20.82 -13.13 -15.60
CA LEU A 3 -19.93 -13.36 -16.74
C LEU A 3 -18.94 -14.49 -16.46
N ILE A 4 -18.35 -14.52 -15.27
CA ILE A 4 -17.43 -15.58 -14.81
C ILE A 4 -18.12 -16.93 -14.87
N GLU A 5 -19.29 -17.03 -14.27
CA GLU A 5 -20.08 -18.26 -14.22
C GLU A 5 -20.53 -18.72 -15.62
N ARG A 6 -21.06 -17.80 -16.43
CA ARG A 6 -21.55 -18.09 -17.76
C ARG A 6 -20.48 -18.48 -18.78
N GLN A 7 -19.31 -17.85 -18.70
CA GLN A 7 -18.19 -18.08 -19.63
C GLN A 7 -17.17 -19.10 -19.14
N GLY A 8 -17.36 -19.63 -17.92
CA GLY A 8 -16.44 -20.61 -17.37
C GLY A 8 -15.04 -20.03 -17.07
N VAL A 9 -14.96 -18.77 -16.63
CA VAL A 9 -13.66 -18.11 -16.35
C VAL A 9 -12.99 -18.75 -15.16
N THR A 10 -11.77 -19.26 -15.37
CA THR A 10 -10.99 -19.96 -14.34
C THR A 10 -9.92 -19.10 -13.69
N HIS A 11 -9.43 -18.06 -14.39
CA HIS A 11 -8.35 -17.18 -13.92
C HIS A 11 -8.71 -15.73 -14.20
N THR A 12 -8.41 -14.85 -13.25
CA THR A 12 -8.54 -13.40 -13.46
C THR A 12 -7.59 -12.62 -12.57
N ALA A 13 -7.44 -11.33 -12.86
CA ALA A 13 -6.58 -10.44 -12.07
C ALA A 13 -7.34 -9.20 -11.62
N LEU A 14 -7.06 -8.74 -10.40
CA LEU A 14 -7.65 -7.55 -9.79
C LEU A 14 -6.58 -6.70 -9.09
N VAL A 15 -6.91 -5.43 -8.91
CA VAL A 15 -6.23 -4.57 -7.93
C VAL A 15 -6.91 -4.73 -6.55
N PRO A 16 -6.21 -4.47 -5.44
CA PRO A 16 -6.76 -4.67 -4.08
C PRO A 16 -8.13 -4.03 -3.83
N PRO A 17 -8.43 -2.79 -4.26
CA PRO A 17 -9.77 -2.21 -4.04
C PRO A 17 -10.89 -3.02 -4.68
N LEU A 18 -10.67 -3.56 -5.89
CA LEU A 18 -11.66 -4.41 -6.55
C LEU A 18 -11.79 -5.78 -5.87
N ALA A 19 -10.68 -6.33 -5.35
CA ALA A 19 -10.74 -7.57 -4.58
C ALA A 19 -11.57 -7.41 -3.31
N LEU A 20 -11.48 -6.26 -2.61
CA LEU A 20 -12.34 -5.94 -1.47
C LEU A 20 -13.83 -5.88 -1.85
N VAL A 21 -14.15 -5.20 -2.95
CA VAL A 21 -15.53 -5.15 -3.48
C VAL A 21 -16.05 -6.56 -3.81
N TRP A 22 -15.21 -7.41 -4.40
CA TRP A 22 -15.58 -8.80 -4.72
C TRP A 22 -15.84 -9.64 -3.47
N LEU A 23 -15.01 -9.47 -2.42
CA LEU A 23 -15.20 -10.15 -1.13
C LEU A 23 -16.56 -9.79 -0.51
N GLU A 24 -16.91 -8.51 -0.46
CA GLU A 24 -18.18 -8.05 0.09
C GLU A 24 -19.37 -8.56 -0.75
N ALA A 25 -19.27 -8.48 -2.08
CA ALA A 25 -20.32 -8.94 -2.99
C ALA A 25 -20.52 -10.46 -2.91
N ALA A 26 -19.46 -11.26 -2.81
CA ALA A 26 -19.55 -12.72 -2.68
C ALA A 26 -20.14 -13.12 -1.31
N GLN A 27 -19.75 -12.43 -0.22
CA GLN A 27 -20.36 -12.63 1.09
C GLN A 27 -21.87 -12.35 1.07
N ALA A 28 -22.29 -11.24 0.44
CA ALA A 28 -23.72 -10.91 0.31
C ALA A 28 -24.50 -11.96 -0.50
N ARG A 29 -23.86 -12.63 -1.49
CA ARG A 29 -24.46 -13.73 -2.25
C ARG A 29 -24.52 -15.06 -1.48
N GLY A 30 -23.73 -15.21 -0.43
CA GLY A 30 -23.61 -16.44 0.36
C GLY A 30 -22.99 -17.62 -0.39
N ARG A 31 -22.28 -17.38 -1.51
CA ARG A 31 -21.57 -18.41 -2.27
C ARG A 31 -20.34 -17.85 -3.00
N GLY A 32 -19.36 -18.72 -3.23
CA GLY A 32 -18.14 -18.40 -3.97
C GLY A 32 -18.37 -18.20 -5.48
N LEU A 33 -17.28 -18.08 -6.22
CA LEU A 33 -17.25 -17.77 -7.64
C LEU A 33 -16.79 -18.97 -8.50
N ALA A 34 -17.38 -20.16 -8.29
CA ALA A 34 -17.13 -21.25 -9.21
C ALA A 34 -17.57 -20.82 -10.64
N PRO A 35 -16.77 -21.06 -11.69
CA PRO A 35 -15.61 -21.95 -11.78
C PRO A 35 -14.24 -21.29 -11.59
N LEU A 36 -14.14 -20.09 -11.00
CA LEU A 36 -12.88 -19.39 -10.76
C LEU A 36 -11.94 -20.24 -9.89
N GLN A 37 -10.71 -20.48 -10.34
CA GLN A 37 -9.71 -21.30 -9.68
C GLN A 37 -8.58 -20.45 -9.09
N LEU A 38 -8.19 -19.35 -9.78
CA LEU A 38 -7.09 -18.50 -9.40
C LEU A 38 -7.47 -17.01 -9.53
N LEU A 39 -7.24 -16.28 -8.47
CA LEU A 39 -7.32 -14.83 -8.45
C LEU A 39 -5.93 -14.24 -8.23
N GLN A 40 -5.42 -13.53 -9.24
CA GLN A 40 -4.21 -12.73 -9.11
C GLN A 40 -4.57 -11.36 -8.53
N VAL A 41 -3.84 -10.93 -7.49
CA VAL A 41 -4.01 -9.58 -6.94
C VAL A 41 -2.69 -8.85 -6.92
N GLY A 42 -2.64 -7.69 -7.58
CA GLY A 42 -1.42 -6.92 -7.74
C GLY A 42 -1.65 -5.44 -8.00
N GLY A 43 -0.56 -4.72 -8.26
CA GLY A 43 -0.59 -3.28 -8.50
C GLY A 43 -0.56 -2.42 -7.22
N ALA A 44 -0.84 -3.02 -6.07
CA ALA A 44 -0.56 -2.54 -4.72
C ALA A 44 -0.53 -3.75 -3.78
N LYS A 45 0.00 -3.59 -2.55
CA LYS A 45 -0.02 -4.64 -1.54
C LYS A 45 -1.46 -4.94 -1.13
N LEU A 46 -1.84 -6.23 -1.17
CA LEU A 46 -3.09 -6.68 -0.58
C LEU A 46 -2.89 -6.86 0.92
N SER A 47 -3.77 -6.28 1.74
CA SER A 47 -3.69 -6.43 3.19
C SER A 47 -3.85 -7.90 3.60
N TYR A 48 -3.18 -8.30 4.69
CA TYR A 48 -3.31 -9.64 5.25
C TYR A 48 -4.77 -10.02 5.50
N GLU A 49 -5.56 -9.10 6.06
CA GLU A 49 -6.97 -9.30 6.36
C GLU A 49 -7.83 -9.57 5.11
N ALA A 50 -7.53 -8.92 3.99
CA ALA A 50 -8.19 -9.21 2.73
C ALA A 50 -7.69 -10.53 2.11
N ALA A 51 -6.37 -10.74 2.11
CA ALA A 51 -5.75 -11.94 1.53
C ALA A 51 -6.30 -13.24 2.15
N ARG A 52 -6.39 -13.32 3.48
CA ARG A 52 -6.89 -14.50 4.19
C ARG A 52 -8.38 -14.81 3.95
N ARG A 53 -9.14 -13.83 3.41
CA ARG A 53 -10.56 -13.99 3.07
C ARG A 53 -10.79 -14.49 1.65
N ILE A 54 -9.81 -14.38 0.73
CA ILE A 54 -10.00 -14.73 -0.68
C ILE A 54 -10.49 -16.16 -0.84
N GLU A 55 -9.73 -17.13 -0.34
CA GLU A 55 -10.05 -18.54 -0.52
C GLU A 55 -11.37 -18.94 0.17
N PRO A 56 -11.63 -18.64 1.44
CA PRO A 56 -12.88 -19.05 2.09
C PRO A 56 -14.12 -18.33 1.56
N VAL A 57 -14.01 -17.11 1.00
CA VAL A 57 -15.15 -16.33 0.52
C VAL A 57 -15.39 -16.54 -0.99
N LEU A 58 -14.34 -16.50 -1.79
CA LEU A 58 -14.46 -16.60 -3.25
C LEU A 58 -14.36 -18.04 -3.76
N GLY A 59 -13.75 -18.95 -2.99
CA GLY A 59 -13.58 -20.35 -3.35
C GLY A 59 -12.47 -20.59 -4.39
N CYS A 60 -11.54 -19.63 -4.55
CA CYS A 60 -10.42 -19.72 -5.48
C CYS A 60 -9.09 -19.43 -4.75
N ARG A 61 -7.98 -19.93 -5.28
CA ARG A 61 -6.64 -19.63 -4.75
C ARG A 61 -6.26 -18.18 -5.00
N LEU A 62 -5.55 -17.60 -4.04
CA LEU A 62 -4.90 -16.29 -4.19
C LEU A 62 -3.49 -16.47 -4.75
N GLN A 63 -3.11 -15.67 -5.73
CA GLN A 63 -1.72 -15.43 -6.13
C GLN A 63 -1.42 -13.95 -5.98
N GLN A 64 -0.51 -13.60 -5.08
CA GLN A 64 -0.07 -12.21 -4.96
C GLN A 64 0.94 -11.88 -6.06
N VAL A 65 0.81 -10.67 -6.61
CA VAL A 65 1.63 -10.17 -7.71
C VAL A 65 2.24 -8.85 -7.31
N PHE A 66 3.57 -8.78 -7.35
CA PHE A 66 4.31 -7.54 -7.26
C PHE A 66 5.07 -7.32 -8.55
N GLY A 67 4.97 -6.13 -9.13
CA GLY A 67 5.70 -5.84 -10.36
C GLY A 67 5.47 -4.43 -10.86
N MET A 68 6.27 -4.06 -11.83
CA MET A 68 6.27 -2.75 -12.46
C MET A 68 6.56 -2.84 -13.95
N ALA A 69 6.08 -1.88 -14.72
CA ALA A 69 6.32 -1.82 -16.15
C ALA A 69 7.80 -1.62 -16.50
N GLU A 70 8.55 -1.07 -15.57
CA GLU A 70 9.98 -0.82 -15.68
C GLU A 70 10.82 -2.10 -15.64
N GLY A 71 10.27 -3.24 -15.17
CA GLY A 71 10.92 -4.50 -15.39
C GLY A 71 11.26 -5.37 -14.18
N LEU A 72 10.29 -5.66 -13.38
CA LEU A 72 10.33 -6.78 -12.43
C LEU A 72 8.92 -7.31 -12.26
N ILE A 73 8.75 -8.63 -12.28
CA ILE A 73 7.51 -9.29 -11.92
C ILE A 73 7.80 -10.40 -10.94
N CYS A 74 7.12 -10.38 -9.80
CA CYS A 74 7.18 -11.40 -8.78
C CYS A 74 5.78 -12.00 -8.57
N TYR A 75 5.74 -13.32 -8.37
CA TYR A 75 4.53 -14.06 -8.06
C TYR A 75 4.76 -14.97 -6.86
N THR A 76 3.73 -15.12 -6.01
CA THR A 76 3.65 -16.29 -5.15
C THR A 76 3.33 -17.52 -6.01
N ASP A 77 3.92 -18.67 -5.67
CA ASP A 77 3.66 -19.91 -6.40
C ASP A 77 2.27 -20.47 -5.99
N PRO A 78 1.47 -21.00 -6.92
CA PRO A 78 0.22 -21.67 -6.56
C PRO A 78 0.36 -22.83 -5.56
N GLU A 79 1.53 -23.45 -5.49
CA GLU A 79 1.83 -24.52 -4.54
C GLU A 79 2.50 -24.01 -3.23
N ASP A 80 2.67 -22.70 -3.08
CA ASP A 80 3.21 -22.13 -1.85
C ASP A 80 2.26 -22.39 -0.66
N PRO A 81 2.81 -22.65 0.53
CA PRO A 81 1.99 -22.77 1.73
C PRO A 81 1.26 -21.46 2.04
N PRO A 82 0.06 -21.51 2.65
CA PRO A 82 -0.76 -20.32 2.92
C PRO A 82 0.01 -19.18 3.62
N GLN A 83 0.88 -19.50 4.57
CA GLN A 83 1.72 -18.52 5.26
C GLN A 83 2.55 -17.67 4.28
N ARG A 84 3.13 -18.29 3.25
CA ARG A 84 3.93 -17.58 2.25
C ARG A 84 3.06 -16.69 1.35
N VAL A 85 1.94 -17.23 0.87
CA VAL A 85 0.98 -16.47 0.04
C VAL A 85 0.41 -15.27 0.78
N LEU A 86 0.12 -15.42 2.07
CA LEU A 86 -0.51 -14.35 2.86
C LEU A 86 0.45 -13.22 3.25
N HIS A 87 1.75 -13.53 3.42
CA HIS A 87 2.72 -12.58 3.97
C HIS A 87 3.72 -12.03 2.96
N THR A 88 3.84 -12.61 1.75
CA THR A 88 4.81 -12.16 0.76
C THR A 88 4.14 -11.75 -0.55
N GLN A 89 4.88 -11.03 -1.39
CA GLN A 89 4.46 -10.68 -2.74
C GLN A 89 5.21 -11.51 -3.80
N GLY A 90 5.69 -12.68 -3.40
CA GLY A 90 6.31 -13.63 -4.30
C GLY A 90 7.81 -13.43 -4.49
N ARG A 91 8.35 -14.14 -5.48
CA ARG A 91 9.74 -14.09 -5.93
C ARG A 91 9.81 -13.77 -7.42
N PRO A 92 10.96 -13.28 -7.93
CA PRO A 92 11.13 -12.99 -9.34
C PRO A 92 10.69 -14.16 -10.24
N LEU A 93 9.90 -13.85 -11.26
CA LEU A 93 9.41 -14.84 -12.22
C LEU A 93 10.53 -15.37 -13.11
N SER A 94 11.43 -14.50 -13.54
CA SER A 94 12.57 -14.87 -14.38
C SER A 94 13.79 -15.20 -13.51
N PRO A 95 14.46 -16.33 -13.74
CA PRO A 95 15.72 -16.64 -13.08
C PRO A 95 16.88 -15.70 -13.49
N ALA A 96 16.68 -14.91 -14.54
CA ALA A 96 17.63 -13.90 -15.00
C ALA A 96 17.39 -12.50 -14.38
N ASP A 97 16.38 -12.36 -13.55
CA ASP A 97 16.17 -11.13 -12.79
C ASP A 97 17.12 -11.10 -11.58
N GLU A 98 17.87 -10.01 -11.50
CA GLU A 98 18.72 -9.71 -10.37
C GLU A 98 18.01 -8.70 -9.47
N ILE A 99 17.96 -8.96 -8.18
CA ILE A 99 17.45 -8.04 -7.18
C ILE A 99 18.49 -7.78 -6.10
N ARG A 100 18.52 -6.56 -5.60
CA ARG A 100 19.31 -6.15 -4.42
C ARG A 100 18.42 -5.38 -3.48
N VAL A 101 18.58 -5.60 -2.20
CA VAL A 101 17.96 -4.79 -1.15
C VAL A 101 19.09 -4.03 -0.46
N VAL A 102 19.02 -2.70 -0.51
CA VAL A 102 20.13 -1.82 -0.10
C VAL A 102 19.68 -0.73 0.88
N ASP A 103 20.63 -0.17 1.60
CA ASP A 103 20.44 1.01 2.45
C ASP A 103 20.50 2.33 1.64
N GLU A 104 20.52 3.46 2.34
CA GLU A 104 20.59 4.81 1.74
C GLU A 104 21.95 5.12 1.08
N HIS A 105 22.97 4.28 1.32
CA HIS A 105 24.32 4.37 0.74
C HIS A 105 24.56 3.31 -0.33
N ASP A 106 23.51 2.67 -0.86
CA ASP A 106 23.56 1.57 -1.82
C ASP A 106 24.33 0.32 -1.30
N GLN A 107 24.49 0.17 0.03
CA GLN A 107 25.12 -1.01 0.60
C GLN A 107 24.06 -2.11 0.84
N PRO A 108 24.35 -3.37 0.47
CA PRO A 108 23.43 -4.47 0.72
C PRO A 108 23.05 -4.59 2.20
N VAL A 109 21.75 -4.70 2.48
CA VAL A 109 21.27 -5.00 3.84
C VAL A 109 21.20 -6.52 4.06
N PRO A 110 21.35 -6.99 5.30
CA PRO A 110 21.15 -8.40 5.63
C PRO A 110 19.74 -8.89 5.26
N VAL A 111 19.64 -10.17 4.91
CA VAL A 111 18.35 -10.85 4.72
C VAL A 111 17.49 -10.68 5.97
N GLY A 112 16.21 -10.36 5.79
CA GLY A 112 15.28 -10.08 6.88
C GLY A 112 15.29 -8.62 7.35
N GLN A 113 16.10 -7.74 6.74
CA GLN A 113 16.05 -6.30 6.97
C GLN A 113 15.38 -5.58 5.80
N VAL A 114 14.69 -4.48 6.12
CA VAL A 114 14.02 -3.63 5.14
C VAL A 114 15.02 -2.68 4.49
N GLY A 115 15.02 -2.64 3.17
CA GLY A 115 15.84 -1.71 2.38
C GLY A 115 15.15 -1.29 1.09
N GLN A 116 15.84 -0.49 0.28
CA GLN A 116 15.38 -0.08 -1.05
C GLN A 116 15.60 -1.22 -2.04
N LEU A 117 14.60 -1.49 -2.87
CA LEU A 117 14.67 -2.49 -3.90
C LEU A 117 15.33 -1.92 -5.17
N LEU A 118 16.39 -2.56 -5.59
CA LEU A 118 17.01 -2.38 -6.90
C LEU A 118 16.77 -3.63 -7.74
N THR A 119 16.49 -3.46 -9.04
CA THR A 119 16.28 -4.58 -9.96
C THR A 119 17.02 -4.38 -11.27
N ARG A 120 17.50 -5.49 -11.85
CA ARG A 120 18.07 -5.57 -13.19
C ARG A 120 17.72 -6.91 -13.81
N GLY A 121 17.28 -6.91 -15.06
CA GLY A 121 16.93 -8.13 -15.75
C GLY A 121 16.78 -7.91 -17.27
N PRO A 122 16.50 -8.98 -18.03
CA PRO A 122 16.45 -8.91 -19.48
C PRO A 122 15.35 -8.00 -20.03
N TYR A 123 14.32 -7.74 -19.26
CA TYR A 123 13.21 -6.84 -19.62
C TYR A 123 13.14 -5.58 -18.76
N THR A 124 14.15 -5.30 -17.92
CA THR A 124 14.28 -4.01 -17.24
C THR A 124 14.56 -2.92 -18.26
N ILE A 125 13.82 -1.82 -18.20
CA ILE A 125 14.04 -0.67 -19.09
C ILE A 125 15.45 -0.12 -18.91
N ARG A 126 16.00 0.46 -19.97
CA ARG A 126 17.34 1.07 -19.95
C ARG A 126 17.29 2.57 -19.66
N GLY A 127 16.10 3.14 -19.54
CA GLY A 127 15.87 4.54 -19.25
C GLY A 127 14.49 5.01 -19.73
N TYR A 128 14.03 6.12 -19.17
CA TYR A 128 12.84 6.84 -19.63
C TYR A 128 13.18 7.68 -20.84
N TYR A 129 12.26 7.73 -21.79
CA TYR A 129 12.45 8.42 -23.04
C TYR A 129 12.58 9.95 -22.83
N ARG A 130 13.67 10.52 -23.36
CA ARG A 130 13.99 11.97 -23.30
C ARG A 130 13.97 12.56 -21.89
N TYR A 131 14.38 11.80 -20.87
CA TYR A 131 14.38 12.26 -19.49
C TYR A 131 15.73 11.98 -18.79
N PRO A 132 16.84 12.59 -19.29
CA PRO A 132 18.21 12.28 -18.85
C PRO A 132 18.45 12.57 -17.38
N GLU A 133 17.90 13.68 -16.84
CA GLU A 133 18.06 14.06 -15.43
C GLU A 133 17.43 13.03 -14.50
N HIS A 134 16.23 12.57 -14.83
CA HIS A 134 15.57 11.52 -14.07
C HIS A 134 16.31 10.18 -14.18
N ASN A 135 16.77 9.84 -15.40
CA ASN A 135 17.50 8.60 -15.61
C ASN A 135 18.80 8.54 -14.79
N ALA A 136 19.50 9.66 -14.64
CA ALA A 136 20.71 9.73 -13.81
C ALA A 136 20.44 9.38 -12.33
N GLN A 137 19.23 9.57 -11.84
CA GLN A 137 18.80 9.23 -10.48
C GLN A 137 18.13 7.86 -10.40
N ALA A 138 17.40 7.46 -11.44
CA ALA A 138 16.60 6.24 -11.46
C ALA A 138 17.43 4.97 -11.68
N PHE A 139 18.68 5.10 -12.15
CA PHE A 139 19.55 3.96 -12.41
C PHE A 139 20.88 4.09 -11.70
N THR A 140 21.41 2.96 -11.23
CA THR A 140 22.79 2.90 -10.73
C THR A 140 23.79 2.84 -11.88
N ALA A 141 25.07 3.12 -11.59
CA ALA A 141 26.13 3.09 -12.60
C ALA A 141 26.32 1.69 -13.23
N ASP A 142 25.98 0.61 -12.49
CA ASP A 142 26.04 -0.78 -12.97
C ASP A 142 24.70 -1.27 -13.53
N GLY A 143 23.74 -0.35 -13.77
CA GLY A 143 22.52 -0.62 -14.54
C GLY A 143 21.34 -1.19 -13.79
N PHE A 144 21.32 -1.14 -12.44
CA PHE A 144 20.12 -1.46 -11.68
C PHE A 144 19.13 -0.29 -11.69
N TYR A 145 17.85 -0.62 -11.86
CA TYR A 145 16.76 0.33 -11.71
C TYR A 145 16.38 0.47 -10.23
N ARG A 146 16.26 1.70 -9.76
CA ARG A 146 15.78 2.06 -8.41
C ARG A 146 14.26 2.10 -8.42
N THR A 147 13.62 1.09 -7.85
CA THR A 147 12.16 0.96 -7.94
C THR A 147 11.41 2.00 -7.09
N GLY A 148 12.08 2.55 -6.08
CA GLY A 148 11.47 3.39 -5.04
C GLY A 148 10.57 2.61 -4.08
N ASP A 149 10.55 1.28 -4.18
CA ASP A 149 9.85 0.42 -3.23
C ASP A 149 10.81 -0.03 -2.12
N ARG A 150 10.30 -0.11 -0.91
CA ARG A 150 10.98 -0.68 0.25
C ARG A 150 10.50 -2.10 0.45
N VAL A 151 11.44 -3.01 0.56
CA VAL A 151 11.14 -4.43 0.69
C VAL A 151 12.03 -5.09 1.74
N MET A 152 11.57 -6.22 2.25
CA MET A 152 12.38 -7.18 2.98
C MET A 152 12.50 -8.45 2.13
N LEU A 153 13.72 -9.00 2.03
CA LEU A 153 13.94 -10.27 1.36
C LEU A 153 14.00 -11.40 2.39
N THR A 154 13.22 -12.44 2.17
CA THR A 154 13.27 -13.65 3.01
C THR A 154 14.46 -14.54 2.62
N ALA A 155 14.86 -15.46 3.50
CA ALA A 155 15.98 -16.36 3.26
C ALA A 155 15.78 -17.29 2.03
N ASP A 156 14.55 -17.54 1.64
CA ASP A 156 14.16 -18.35 0.48
C ASP A 156 13.79 -17.49 -0.76
N GLY A 157 14.16 -16.19 -0.74
CA GLY A 157 14.09 -15.29 -1.90
C GLY A 157 12.72 -14.67 -2.18
N TYR A 158 11.78 -14.71 -1.24
CA TYR A 158 10.51 -14.02 -1.37
C TYR A 158 10.61 -12.56 -0.91
N LEU A 159 9.90 -11.69 -1.61
CA LEU A 159 9.80 -10.27 -1.28
C LEU A 159 8.59 -10.01 -0.37
N MET A 160 8.82 -9.24 0.68
CA MET A 160 7.77 -8.61 1.48
C MET A 160 7.84 -7.10 1.23
N VAL A 161 6.83 -6.55 0.58
CA VAL A 161 6.75 -5.11 0.30
C VAL A 161 6.35 -4.38 1.59
N GLU A 162 7.15 -3.37 1.97
CA GLU A 162 6.96 -2.56 3.19
C GLU A 162 6.55 -1.12 2.87
N GLY A 163 6.32 -0.81 1.59
CA GLY A 163 5.86 0.49 1.12
C GLY A 163 6.78 1.14 0.11
N ARG A 164 6.64 2.45 -0.04
CA ARG A 164 7.47 3.26 -0.97
C ARG A 164 8.21 4.35 -0.22
N ASP A 165 9.42 4.67 -0.68
CA ASP A 165 10.21 5.77 -0.10
C ASP A 165 9.45 7.10 -0.08
N LYS A 166 8.72 7.42 -1.15
CA LYS A 166 7.89 8.63 -1.27
C LYS A 166 6.64 8.66 -0.38
N ASP A 167 6.25 7.51 0.16
CA ASP A 167 5.09 7.38 1.06
C ASP A 167 5.52 7.18 2.52
N LEU A 168 6.84 7.22 2.80
CA LEU A 168 7.35 7.37 4.16
C LEU A 168 7.01 8.76 4.69
N ILE A 169 6.45 8.81 5.87
CA ILE A 169 6.13 10.07 6.56
C ILE A 169 7.26 10.36 7.54
N ASN A 170 7.89 11.53 7.41
CA ASN A 170 9.00 11.93 8.26
C ASN A 170 8.52 12.83 9.42
N ARG A 171 8.06 12.20 10.48
CA ARG A 171 7.50 12.88 11.65
C ARG A 171 8.62 13.25 12.62
N GLY A 172 9.18 14.45 12.49
CA GLY A 172 10.22 14.94 13.40
C GLY A 172 11.51 14.11 13.40
N GLY A 173 11.86 13.52 12.25
CA GLY A 173 13.01 12.61 12.10
C GLY A 173 12.66 11.12 12.21
N GLU A 174 11.51 10.78 12.80
CA GLU A 174 11.02 9.40 12.84
C GLU A 174 10.33 9.05 11.54
N LYS A 175 10.76 7.96 10.90
CA LYS A 175 10.18 7.49 9.62
C LYS A 175 9.03 6.52 9.88
N ILE A 176 7.84 6.87 9.41
CA ILE A 176 6.61 6.08 9.55
C ILE A 176 6.24 5.49 8.20
N ALA A 177 6.22 4.16 8.10
CA ALA A 177 5.69 3.47 6.94
C ALA A 177 4.15 3.50 7.00
N ALA A 178 3.53 4.15 6.01
CA ALA A 178 2.07 4.30 5.98
C ALA A 178 1.36 2.93 6.02
N GLU A 179 1.86 1.95 5.27
CA GLU A 179 1.27 0.62 5.17
C GLU A 179 1.23 -0.16 6.50
N GLU A 180 2.21 0.05 7.39
CA GLU A 180 2.21 -0.58 8.72
C GLU A 180 0.98 -0.17 9.53
N VAL A 181 0.70 1.13 9.56
CA VAL A 181 -0.44 1.69 10.29
C VAL A 181 -1.76 1.31 9.63
N GLU A 182 -1.79 1.33 8.29
CA GLU A 182 -2.96 0.97 7.49
C GLU A 182 -3.36 -0.50 7.72
N ASN A 183 -2.40 -1.42 7.68
CA ASN A 183 -2.66 -2.84 7.90
C ASN A 183 -3.26 -3.11 9.28
N LEU A 184 -2.78 -2.41 10.32
CA LEU A 184 -3.33 -2.55 11.66
C LEU A 184 -4.76 -1.98 11.76
N LEU A 185 -5.03 -0.82 11.12
CA LEU A 185 -6.38 -0.23 11.15
C LEU A 185 -7.39 -1.04 10.32
N LEU A 186 -6.98 -1.70 9.24
CA LEU A 186 -7.84 -2.59 8.45
C LEU A 186 -8.34 -3.81 9.25
N SER A 187 -7.66 -4.21 10.33
CA SER A 187 -8.14 -5.25 11.24
C SER A 187 -9.30 -4.79 12.15
N HIS A 188 -9.56 -3.49 12.22
CA HIS A 188 -10.65 -2.95 13.04
C HIS A 188 -12.01 -3.18 12.35
N PRO A 189 -13.03 -3.76 13.02
CA PRO A 189 -14.30 -4.15 12.39
C PRO A 189 -15.09 -3.00 11.76
N ALA A 190 -14.96 -1.78 12.28
CA ALA A 190 -15.62 -0.59 11.75
C ALA A 190 -14.86 0.14 10.64
N VAL A 191 -13.71 -0.40 10.18
CA VAL A 191 -12.91 0.16 9.08
C VAL A 191 -13.12 -0.68 7.84
N ALA A 192 -13.61 -0.07 6.77
CA ALA A 192 -13.72 -0.71 5.46
C ALA A 192 -12.44 -0.56 4.66
N ASP A 193 -11.86 0.65 4.66
CA ASP A 193 -10.59 0.94 3.99
C ASP A 193 -9.91 2.15 4.66
N ILE A 194 -8.60 2.30 4.43
CA ILE A 194 -7.78 3.37 5.01
C ILE A 194 -6.63 3.76 4.09
N ALA A 195 -6.29 5.05 4.11
CA ALA A 195 -5.05 5.57 3.54
C ALA A 195 -4.39 6.55 4.51
N LEU A 196 -3.15 6.29 4.91
CA LEU A 196 -2.35 7.18 5.74
C LEU A 196 -1.48 8.08 4.86
N VAL A 197 -1.53 9.39 5.07
CA VAL A 197 -0.72 10.34 4.32
C VAL A 197 -0.04 11.34 5.24
N ALA A 198 1.07 11.92 4.75
CA ALA A 198 1.70 13.06 5.40
C ALA A 198 0.80 14.29 5.30
N MET A 199 0.73 15.06 6.38
CA MET A 199 0.24 16.42 6.41
C MET A 199 1.33 17.36 6.96
N PRO A 200 1.41 18.62 6.50
CA PRO A 200 2.40 19.57 6.99
C PRO A 200 2.28 19.86 8.49
N ASP A 201 3.41 20.05 9.15
CA ASP A 201 3.47 20.51 10.54
C ASP A 201 4.65 21.46 10.74
N ALA A 202 4.44 22.57 11.45
CA ALA A 202 5.44 23.61 11.63
C ALA A 202 6.64 23.18 12.50
N PHE A 203 6.46 22.20 13.40
CA PHE A 203 7.51 21.73 14.32
C PHE A 203 8.15 20.42 13.88
N LEU A 204 7.32 19.48 13.40
CA LEU A 204 7.77 18.14 13.06
C LEU A 204 8.08 17.98 11.56
N GLY A 205 7.85 19.05 10.76
CA GLY A 205 7.89 18.99 9.30
C GLY A 205 6.67 18.28 8.75
N GLU A 206 6.43 17.03 9.18
CA GLU A 206 5.25 16.25 8.81
C GLU A 206 4.60 15.62 10.02
N ARG A 207 3.27 15.45 9.93
CA ARG A 207 2.43 14.60 10.78
C ARG A 207 1.64 13.62 9.93
N THR A 208 0.96 12.71 10.60
CA THR A 208 0.16 11.68 9.95
C THR A 208 -1.32 12.03 9.96
N CYS A 209 -1.99 11.87 8.80
CA CYS A 209 -3.43 11.92 8.67
C CYS A 209 -3.96 10.60 8.11
N ALA A 210 -4.83 9.94 8.85
CA ALA A 210 -5.51 8.72 8.44
C ALA A 210 -6.87 9.08 7.82
N PHE A 211 -7.01 8.88 6.50
CA PHE A 211 -8.30 8.92 5.83
C PHE A 211 -8.96 7.55 5.92
N VAL A 212 -10.10 7.48 6.53
CA VAL A 212 -10.81 6.22 6.84
C VAL A 212 -12.14 6.17 6.12
N ILE A 213 -12.38 5.07 5.42
CA ILE A 213 -13.72 4.70 4.93
C ILE A 213 -14.36 3.81 6.00
N PRO A 214 -15.42 4.25 6.70
CA PRO A 214 -16.02 3.46 7.74
C PRO A 214 -16.90 2.33 7.17
N ARG A 215 -16.99 1.24 7.89
CA ARG A 215 -17.95 0.16 7.65
C ARG A 215 -19.19 0.41 8.53
N GLY A 216 -20.21 1.01 7.96
CA GLY A 216 -21.40 1.45 8.70
C GLY A 216 -21.17 2.77 9.44
N THR A 217 -21.47 2.81 10.74
CA THR A 217 -21.27 4.02 11.56
C THR A 217 -19.79 4.30 11.74
N ALA A 218 -19.37 5.54 11.50
CA ALA A 218 -17.97 5.94 11.66
C ALA A 218 -17.51 5.78 13.13
N PRO A 219 -16.40 5.07 13.38
CA PRO A 219 -15.82 4.95 14.70
C PRO A 219 -15.25 6.30 15.15
N ARG A 220 -15.08 6.47 16.47
CA ARG A 220 -14.42 7.68 16.98
C ARG A 220 -12.90 7.52 16.96
N ALA A 221 -12.16 8.60 16.71
CA ALA A 221 -10.70 8.59 16.68
C ALA A 221 -10.05 7.94 17.95
N PRO A 222 -10.53 8.19 19.20
CA PRO A 222 -9.97 7.52 20.38
C PRO A 222 -10.15 5.98 20.39
N GLU A 223 -11.16 5.47 19.70
CA GLU A 223 -11.40 4.03 19.55
C GLU A 223 -10.35 3.39 18.62
N LEU A 224 -10.10 4.02 17.48
CA LEU A 224 -9.06 3.59 16.54
C LEU A 224 -7.65 3.67 17.17
N LEU A 225 -7.37 4.74 17.93
CA LEU A 225 -6.08 4.86 18.65
C LEU A 225 -5.91 3.78 19.72
N ARG A 226 -6.97 3.40 20.44
CA ARG A 226 -6.91 2.29 21.39
C ARG A 226 -6.64 0.96 20.70
N HIS A 227 -7.28 0.72 19.57
CA HIS A 227 -7.04 -0.46 18.76
C HIS A 227 -5.57 -0.56 18.33
N LEU A 228 -5.00 0.51 17.74
CA LEU A 228 -3.60 0.54 17.34
C LEU A 228 -2.63 0.27 18.49
N ARG A 229 -2.88 0.86 19.68
CA ARG A 229 -2.06 0.59 20.87
C ARG A 229 -2.17 -0.87 21.33
N ALA A 230 -3.36 -1.46 21.28
CA ALA A 230 -3.58 -2.86 21.62
C ALA A 230 -2.86 -3.82 20.65
N GLN A 231 -2.66 -3.40 19.39
CA GLN A 231 -1.87 -4.13 18.40
C GLN A 231 -0.35 -3.90 18.54
N GLY A 232 0.10 -3.14 19.55
CA GLY A 232 1.52 -2.91 19.82
C GLY A 232 2.19 -1.84 18.97
N LEU A 233 1.43 -1.00 18.25
CA LEU A 233 2.00 0.07 17.44
C LEU A 233 2.71 1.10 18.33
N ALA A 234 3.95 1.44 17.95
CA ALA A 234 4.76 2.44 18.66
C ALA A 234 4.04 3.80 18.72
N ALA A 235 4.17 4.50 19.85
CA ALA A 235 3.41 5.73 20.12
C ALA A 235 3.63 6.83 19.07
N PHE A 236 4.85 6.98 18.53
CA PHE A 236 5.17 7.98 17.51
C PHE A 236 4.54 7.69 16.14
N LYS A 237 4.11 6.44 15.88
CA LYS A 237 3.44 6.02 14.64
C LYS A 237 1.92 6.18 14.70
N LEU A 238 1.35 6.48 15.86
CA LEU A 238 -0.10 6.68 15.99
C LEU A 238 -0.53 7.88 15.13
N PRO A 239 -1.64 7.76 14.36
CA PRO A 239 -2.15 8.87 13.56
C PRO A 239 -2.44 10.11 14.42
N ASP A 240 -1.94 11.26 13.97
CA ASP A 240 -2.20 12.55 14.61
C ASP A 240 -3.61 13.06 14.30
N ARG A 241 -4.16 12.66 13.13
CA ARG A 241 -5.48 13.09 12.67
C ARG A 241 -6.23 11.95 11.95
N PHE A 242 -7.55 11.96 12.07
CA PHE A 242 -8.46 11.07 11.35
C PHE A 242 -9.47 11.90 10.57
N GLU A 243 -9.63 11.58 9.28
CA GLU A 243 -10.65 12.11 8.40
C GLU A 243 -11.52 10.94 7.91
N PHE A 244 -12.84 11.09 8.04
CA PHE A 244 -13.78 10.06 7.58
C PHE A 244 -14.39 10.48 6.26
N ILE A 245 -14.23 9.64 5.23
CA ILE A 245 -14.67 9.92 3.87
C ILE A 245 -15.44 8.72 3.30
N PRO A 246 -16.39 8.96 2.37
CA PRO A 246 -17.18 7.88 1.78
C PRO A 246 -16.42 7.07 0.74
N ALA A 247 -15.41 7.64 0.08
CA ALA A 247 -14.60 6.99 -0.94
C ALA A 247 -13.26 7.70 -1.11
N PHE A 248 -12.23 6.95 -1.54
CA PHE A 248 -10.95 7.54 -1.90
C PHE A 248 -10.95 8.13 -3.32
N PRO A 249 -10.22 9.25 -3.54
CA PRO A 249 -9.86 9.67 -4.88
C PRO A 249 -9.00 8.60 -5.55
N GLN A 250 -9.31 8.29 -6.81
CA GLN A 250 -8.62 7.26 -7.56
C GLN A 250 -7.76 7.86 -8.67
N THR A 251 -6.70 7.15 -9.02
CA THR A 251 -5.92 7.38 -10.25
C THR A 251 -6.68 6.83 -11.46
N GLY A 252 -6.27 7.21 -12.68
CA GLY A 252 -6.87 6.70 -13.92
C GLY A 252 -6.84 5.17 -14.08
N VAL A 253 -6.04 4.46 -13.27
CA VAL A 253 -5.95 2.99 -13.23
C VAL A 253 -6.62 2.37 -12.00
N GLY A 254 -7.46 3.13 -11.29
CA GLY A 254 -8.27 2.63 -10.16
C GLY A 254 -7.52 2.45 -8.83
N LYS A 255 -6.30 2.99 -8.69
CA LYS A 255 -5.56 2.97 -7.42
C LYS A 255 -5.88 4.20 -6.57
N VAL A 256 -5.80 4.08 -5.24
CA VAL A 256 -5.92 5.22 -4.32
C VAL A 256 -4.90 6.31 -4.66
N SER A 257 -5.38 7.53 -4.86
CA SER A 257 -4.52 8.68 -5.14
C SER A 257 -4.07 9.36 -3.86
N ARG A 258 -2.96 8.91 -3.26
CA ARG A 258 -2.36 9.57 -2.08
C ARG A 258 -1.99 11.03 -2.34
N LYS A 259 -1.68 11.39 -3.59
CA LYS A 259 -1.42 12.78 -4.00
C LYS A 259 -2.63 13.66 -3.70
N HIS A 260 -3.81 13.29 -4.18
CA HIS A 260 -5.03 14.05 -3.94
C HIS A 260 -5.44 14.08 -2.47
N LEU A 261 -5.17 13.01 -1.69
CA LEU A 261 -5.40 13.02 -0.25
C LEU A 261 -4.47 14.00 0.47
N ARG A 262 -3.19 14.08 0.08
CA ARG A 262 -2.25 15.09 0.61
C ARG A 262 -2.67 16.50 0.26
N GLU A 263 -3.11 16.75 -0.97
CA GLU A 263 -3.63 18.06 -1.40
C GLU A 263 -4.88 18.45 -0.60
N ALA A 264 -5.80 17.50 -0.39
CA ALA A 264 -7.01 17.73 0.40
C ALA A 264 -6.70 18.09 1.86
N ILE A 265 -5.80 17.36 2.53
CA ILE A 265 -5.44 17.66 3.92
C ILE A 265 -4.66 18.97 4.04
N GLN A 266 -3.81 19.31 3.05
CA GLN A 266 -3.14 20.59 3.00
C GLN A 266 -4.12 21.75 2.90
N ALA A 267 -5.11 21.65 2.02
CA ALA A 267 -6.16 22.67 1.87
C ALA A 267 -6.96 22.87 3.17
N LEU A 268 -7.30 21.79 3.87
CA LEU A 268 -7.96 21.83 5.17
C LEU A 268 -7.06 22.47 6.25
N TYR A 269 -5.77 22.17 6.24
CA TYR A 269 -4.82 22.69 7.21
C TYR A 269 -4.58 24.19 7.02
N PHE A 270 -4.35 24.64 5.80
CA PHE A 270 -4.15 26.06 5.49
C PHE A 270 -5.45 26.87 5.53
N GLY A 271 -6.59 26.27 5.17
CA GLY A 271 -7.89 26.90 5.31
C GLY A 271 -8.28 27.15 6.77
N ALA A 272 -7.94 26.24 7.66
CA ALA A 272 -8.15 26.42 9.11
C ALA A 272 -7.20 27.46 9.76
N GLN A 273 -6.05 27.77 9.12
CA GLN A 273 -5.13 28.82 9.58
C GLN A 273 -5.45 30.21 8.97
N ALA A 274 -6.33 30.25 7.96
CA ALA A 274 -6.69 31.48 7.25
C ALA A 274 -7.92 32.20 7.86
N GLU A 275 -8.49 31.73 8.97
CA GLU A 275 -9.46 32.55 9.71
C GLU A 275 -8.70 33.66 10.45
N PRO A 276 -8.91 34.94 10.07
CA PRO A 276 -8.27 36.06 10.74
C PRO A 276 -8.82 36.18 12.17
N LEU A 277 -7.95 36.45 13.10
CA LEU A 277 -8.33 37.10 14.35
C LEU A 277 -9.01 38.46 14.01
N GLU A 278 -10.26 38.42 13.61
CA GLU A 278 -11.07 39.65 13.62
C GLU A 278 -11.51 39.94 15.04
N GLY A 279 -11.06 41.08 15.50
CA GLY A 279 -11.83 41.87 16.47
C GLY A 279 -11.26 41.96 17.87
N SER A 280 -10.37 42.88 18.10
CA SER A 280 -10.60 43.80 19.24
C SER A 280 -10.53 45.24 18.73
N GLY A 281 -11.69 45.68 18.38
CA GLY A 281 -11.92 47.06 17.99
C GLY A 281 -11.48 48.04 19.05
N ALA A 282 -10.79 49.04 18.62
CA ALA A 282 -10.65 50.30 19.28
C ALA A 282 -12.03 50.88 19.62
N ARG A 283 -12.25 51.08 20.89
CA ARG A 283 -13.09 52.17 21.40
C ARG A 283 -12.28 52.94 22.42
N GLY A 284 -12.13 54.18 22.16
CA GLY A 284 -11.62 55.19 23.06
C GLY A 284 -11.23 56.41 22.29
#